data_26b3b6596c422b8b1bdd7a7d5bbba2a4
#
_entry.id   26b3b6596c422b8b1bdd7a7d5bbba2a4
#
_cell.length_a   1.000
_cell.length_b   1.000
_cell.length_c   1.000
_cell.angle_alpha   90.00
_cell.angle_beta   90.00
_cell.angle_gamma   90.00
#
_symmetry.space_group_name_H-M   'P 1'
#
loop_
_entity.id
_entity.type
_entity.pdbx_description
1 polymer ?
#
loop_
_entity_poly.entity_id
_entity_poly.type
_entity_poly.pdbx_seq_one_letter_code
_entity_poly.pdbx_strand_id
1 'polypeptide(L)'
;MNVFFEKAVPVWVTGREKEMNLRVQFKTVVGKGKAVIAKIATSGIYHMSVNGKFVCYGPARAGRGFFRVDEIDLTPFADQEQNTVIIEVCGYNARSYYLIKQDSFLTAELSADGRVEAYTGNNFTARINPEYIKKIQRYSFQRPFAESYRIIDGDTYFTDAVQGTEPLSGMPQPKYLKRSTPYPLYEKTRAKRILGGTFSFSERDEYWRNGAFDALVAKPEQSEYLFENPDLMITEECEKLQLSAPVSNEDKALSDGTYGIYELPYNATGMIAIHIKTQRPIRLYIMFDEILSDTDRVDYLRGGCCNAAIFDLPAGERTLRFFEAYTSKYLQAAVYGGDAEAELFMTEYKHPPIKYTMEFDDAEICKIADAAVETFRQGSVDLFMDCPSRERAGWLCDSFFSGRVEYLLCGETSVEHDFLENFLCEESYVNIPDGMIPMCYPADHTPNSFIPNWAMWLFLELREYLDRSGDRELVERFRAKAFGLLKS
;
A
#
# COMPACT_ATOMS: atom_id res chain seq x y z
N MET A 1 24.84 10.23 -16.08
CA MET A 1 23.44 9.89 -15.78
C MET A 1 23.33 8.39 -15.74
N ASN A 2 22.86 7.81 -14.64
CA ASN A 2 22.56 6.38 -14.64
C ASN A 2 21.36 6.14 -15.56
N VAL A 3 21.53 5.33 -16.57
CA VAL A 3 20.45 4.90 -17.47
C VAL A 3 19.74 3.74 -16.78
N PHE A 4 18.59 3.98 -16.19
CA PHE A 4 17.81 2.93 -15.51
C PHE A 4 17.06 2.04 -16.50
N PHE A 5 16.51 2.65 -17.56
CA PHE A 5 15.76 1.96 -18.63
C PHE A 5 16.49 2.13 -19.97
N GLU A 6 16.57 1.06 -20.73
CA GLU A 6 17.21 1.08 -22.05
C GLU A 6 16.23 1.58 -23.14
N LYS A 7 14.97 1.13 -23.08
CA LYS A 7 13.95 1.37 -24.12
C LYS A 7 12.63 1.89 -23.59
N ALA A 8 12.29 1.60 -22.31
CA ALA A 8 10.98 1.92 -21.78
C ALA A 8 10.75 3.43 -21.65
N VAL A 9 9.52 3.84 -21.92
CA VAL A 9 9.03 5.22 -21.78
C VAL A 9 7.82 5.24 -20.86
N PRO A 10 7.52 6.37 -20.19
CA PRO A 10 6.31 6.52 -19.39
C PRO A 10 5.04 6.36 -20.24
N VAL A 11 4.09 5.56 -19.78
CA VAL A 11 2.80 5.35 -20.43
C VAL A 11 1.66 5.39 -19.43
N TRP A 12 0.48 5.78 -19.89
CA TRP A 12 -0.78 5.72 -19.13
C TRP A 12 -1.96 5.67 -20.10
N VAL A 13 -3.19 5.60 -19.58
CA VAL A 13 -4.41 5.77 -20.38
C VAL A 13 -4.52 7.23 -20.79
N THR A 14 -4.44 7.51 -22.09
CA THR A 14 -4.35 8.86 -22.66
C THR A 14 -5.48 9.78 -22.17
N GLY A 15 -5.10 10.95 -21.68
CA GLY A 15 -6.03 11.97 -21.16
C GLY A 15 -6.62 11.67 -19.78
N ARG A 16 -6.17 10.58 -19.11
CA ARG A 16 -6.64 10.17 -17.80
C ARG A 16 -5.52 10.16 -16.74
N GLU A 17 -4.42 10.81 -17.01
CA GLU A 17 -3.23 10.85 -16.16
C GLU A 17 -3.51 11.51 -14.80
N LYS A 18 -4.45 12.46 -14.79
CA LYS A 18 -4.89 13.22 -13.59
C LYS A 18 -6.15 12.66 -12.95
N GLU A 19 -6.68 11.58 -13.48
CA GLU A 19 -7.90 11.00 -12.97
C GLU A 19 -7.69 10.34 -11.61
N MET A 20 -8.56 10.71 -10.66
CA MET A 20 -8.47 10.25 -9.28
C MET A 20 -8.85 8.77 -9.15
N ASN A 21 -8.02 8.02 -8.38
CA ASN A 21 -8.25 6.63 -8.01
C ASN A 21 -8.47 5.66 -9.19
N LEU A 22 -7.71 5.87 -10.27
CA LEU A 22 -7.80 5.04 -11.46
C LEU A 22 -6.85 3.85 -11.36
N ARG A 23 -7.38 2.63 -11.43
CA ARG A 23 -6.57 1.40 -11.52
C ARG A 23 -6.47 0.93 -12.95
N VAL A 24 -5.22 0.73 -13.40
CA VAL A 24 -4.92 0.29 -14.76
C VAL A 24 -4.06 -0.96 -14.68
N GLN A 25 -4.46 -1.98 -15.41
CA GLN A 25 -3.72 -3.22 -15.56
C GLN A 25 -2.97 -3.21 -16.88
N PHE A 26 -1.65 -3.38 -16.81
CA PHE A 26 -0.74 -3.47 -17.95
C PHE A 26 -0.30 -4.91 -18.08
N LYS A 27 -0.46 -5.49 -19.27
CA LYS A 27 -0.13 -6.87 -19.59
C LYS A 27 0.93 -6.94 -20.66
N THR A 28 1.91 -7.82 -20.45
CA THR A 28 2.91 -8.18 -21.45
C THR A 28 3.32 -9.64 -21.28
N VAL A 29 4.25 -10.09 -22.13
CA VAL A 29 4.80 -11.44 -22.10
C VAL A 29 6.31 -11.34 -22.11
N VAL A 30 6.98 -12.21 -21.35
CA VAL A 30 8.44 -12.37 -21.33
C VAL A 30 8.80 -13.85 -21.46
N GLY A 31 9.88 -14.15 -22.16
CA GLY A 31 10.39 -15.50 -22.33
C GLY A 31 10.97 -16.07 -21.04
N LYS A 32 11.22 -17.39 -21.05
CA LYS A 32 11.99 -18.06 -20.01
C LYS A 32 13.47 -17.76 -20.18
N GLY A 33 14.18 -17.59 -19.08
CA GLY A 33 15.62 -17.34 -19.07
C GLY A 33 16.30 -17.84 -17.81
N LYS A 34 17.63 -17.80 -17.77
CA LYS A 34 18.41 -18.06 -16.53
C LYS A 34 18.32 -16.90 -15.56
N ALA A 35 18.07 -15.69 -16.08
CA ALA A 35 17.83 -14.47 -15.32
C ALA A 35 16.73 -13.66 -16.04
N VAL A 36 15.56 -13.58 -15.42
CA VAL A 36 14.42 -12.78 -15.91
C VAL A 36 14.20 -11.65 -14.94
N ILE A 37 14.41 -10.42 -15.38
CA ILE A 37 14.40 -9.23 -14.52
C ILE A 37 13.33 -8.24 -15.02
N ALA A 38 12.55 -7.69 -14.09
CA ALA A 38 11.67 -6.55 -14.33
C ALA A 38 12.22 -5.30 -13.64
N LYS A 39 12.30 -4.19 -14.39
CA LYS A 39 12.54 -2.85 -13.86
C LYS A 39 11.25 -2.06 -13.95
N ILE A 40 10.83 -1.44 -12.84
CA ILE A 40 9.53 -0.78 -12.73
C ILE A 40 9.66 0.53 -11.98
N ALA A 41 9.08 1.60 -12.53
CA ALA A 41 8.86 2.88 -11.85
C ALA A 41 7.46 3.40 -12.17
N THR A 42 6.80 3.98 -11.19
CA THR A 42 5.47 4.58 -11.33
C THR A 42 5.26 5.70 -10.31
N SER A 43 4.34 6.60 -10.60
CA SER A 43 3.90 7.64 -9.66
C SER A 43 2.87 7.15 -8.63
N GLY A 44 2.28 5.99 -8.86
CA GLY A 44 1.33 5.34 -7.98
C GLY A 44 1.95 4.14 -7.23
N ILE A 45 1.08 3.27 -6.76
CA ILE A 45 1.47 1.97 -6.21
C ILE A 45 1.12 0.90 -7.24
N TYR A 46 1.92 -0.17 -7.30
CA TYR A 46 1.65 -1.28 -8.20
C TYR A 46 1.65 -2.64 -7.49
N HIS A 47 0.86 -3.55 -8.03
CA HIS A 47 0.99 -4.99 -7.85
C HIS A 47 1.53 -5.62 -9.13
N MET A 48 2.38 -6.62 -8.99
CA MET A 48 2.81 -7.44 -10.12
C MET A 48 2.48 -8.90 -9.91
N SER A 49 2.01 -9.55 -10.97
CA SER A 49 1.82 -11.00 -11.02
C SER A 49 2.46 -11.59 -12.28
N VAL A 50 2.93 -12.84 -12.17
CA VAL A 50 3.45 -13.64 -13.27
C VAL A 50 2.68 -14.95 -13.32
N ASN A 51 2.11 -15.29 -14.46
CA ASN A 51 1.29 -16.49 -14.66
C ASN A 51 0.16 -16.61 -13.61
N GLY A 52 -0.43 -15.47 -13.23
CA GLY A 52 -1.49 -15.39 -12.20
C GLY A 52 -1.00 -15.52 -10.74
N LYS A 53 0.31 -15.72 -10.50
CA LYS A 53 0.90 -15.75 -9.17
C LYS A 53 1.35 -14.35 -8.76
N PHE A 54 0.96 -13.89 -7.58
CA PHE A 54 1.45 -12.62 -7.02
C PHE A 54 2.97 -12.66 -6.82
N VAL A 55 3.65 -11.59 -7.20
CA VAL A 55 5.11 -11.46 -7.11
C VAL A 55 5.50 -10.39 -6.10
N CYS A 56 5.03 -9.15 -6.30
CA CYS A 56 5.46 -8.03 -5.47
C CYS A 56 4.48 -6.86 -5.48
N TYR A 57 4.73 -5.94 -4.56
CA TYR A 57 4.05 -4.67 -4.34
C TYR A 57 5.11 -3.57 -4.23
N GLY A 58 4.87 -2.43 -4.87
CA GLY A 58 5.80 -1.31 -4.90
C GLY A 58 5.23 -0.10 -5.62
N PRO A 59 6.08 0.87 -5.99
CA PRO A 59 7.51 0.94 -5.72
C PRO A 59 7.80 1.46 -4.31
N ALA A 60 9.08 1.51 -3.93
CA ALA A 60 9.50 2.34 -2.80
C ALA A 60 9.21 3.81 -3.13
N ARG A 61 8.68 4.54 -2.15
CA ARG A 61 8.21 5.93 -2.33
C ARG A 61 9.36 6.92 -2.48
N ALA A 62 9.16 7.96 -3.29
CA ALA A 62 10.11 9.03 -3.52
C ALA A 62 9.41 10.40 -3.54
N GLY A 63 10.19 11.49 -3.48
CA GLY A 63 9.68 12.86 -3.54
C GLY A 63 9.12 13.23 -4.91
N ARG A 64 8.45 14.38 -4.99
CA ARG A 64 7.75 14.87 -6.19
C ARG A 64 8.66 14.93 -7.41
N GLY A 65 8.21 14.32 -8.50
CA GLY A 65 8.93 14.26 -9.77
C GLY A 65 10.10 13.28 -9.79
N PHE A 66 10.35 12.60 -8.69
CA PHE A 66 11.35 11.54 -8.57
C PHE A 66 10.68 10.19 -8.32
N PHE A 67 11.24 9.11 -8.85
CA PHE A 67 10.63 7.79 -8.81
C PHE A 67 11.70 6.72 -8.62
N ARG A 68 11.58 5.92 -7.57
CA ARG A 68 12.50 4.81 -7.36
C ARG A 68 12.20 3.69 -8.33
N VAL A 69 13.26 3.12 -8.88
CA VAL A 69 13.16 1.98 -9.79
C VAL A 69 13.30 0.71 -8.96
N ASP A 70 12.25 -0.09 -8.96
CA ASP A 70 12.30 -1.45 -8.45
C ASP A 70 12.93 -2.36 -9.53
N GLU A 71 13.88 -3.21 -9.12
CA GLU A 71 14.48 -4.25 -9.94
C GLU A 71 14.16 -5.61 -9.35
N ILE A 72 13.25 -6.34 -9.98
CA ILE A 72 12.63 -7.56 -9.43
C ILE A 72 13.10 -8.78 -10.23
N ASP A 73 13.63 -9.79 -9.53
CA ASP A 73 13.94 -11.09 -10.10
C ASP A 73 12.66 -11.90 -10.30
N LEU A 74 12.27 -12.09 -11.56
CA LEU A 74 11.13 -12.90 -11.97
C LEU A 74 11.49 -14.36 -12.26
N THR A 75 12.76 -14.72 -12.22
CA THR A 75 13.24 -16.07 -12.57
C THR A 75 12.49 -17.19 -11.83
N PRO A 76 12.17 -17.05 -10.52
CA PRO A 76 11.42 -18.08 -9.81
C PRO A 76 9.96 -18.26 -10.26
N PHE A 77 9.41 -17.29 -10.99
CA PHE A 77 8.02 -17.25 -11.45
C PHE A 77 7.89 -17.48 -12.97
N ALA A 78 8.99 -17.31 -13.71
CA ALA A 78 9.03 -17.42 -15.17
C ALA A 78 9.35 -18.88 -15.59
N ASP A 79 8.45 -19.80 -15.25
CA ASP A 79 8.62 -21.26 -15.43
C ASP A 79 8.14 -21.78 -16.80
N GLN A 80 7.47 -20.95 -17.61
CA GLN A 80 6.93 -21.29 -18.93
C GLN A 80 7.77 -20.69 -20.05
N GLU A 81 7.68 -21.23 -21.26
CA GLU A 81 8.34 -20.68 -22.45
C GLU A 81 7.90 -19.23 -22.74
N GLN A 82 6.64 -18.91 -22.44
CA GLN A 82 6.04 -17.57 -22.50
C GLN A 82 5.34 -17.30 -21.20
N ASN A 83 5.78 -16.29 -20.45
CA ASN A 83 5.26 -15.95 -19.14
C ASN A 83 4.45 -14.66 -19.23
N THR A 84 3.18 -14.74 -18.88
CA THR A 84 2.31 -13.57 -18.80
C THR A 84 2.61 -12.77 -17.55
N VAL A 85 2.98 -11.49 -17.73
CA VAL A 85 3.21 -10.53 -16.65
C VAL A 85 2.08 -9.50 -16.66
N ILE A 86 1.48 -9.27 -15.49
CA ILE A 86 0.48 -8.21 -15.27
C ILE A 86 1.01 -7.30 -14.18
N ILE A 87 1.07 -6.00 -14.49
CA ILE A 87 1.37 -4.92 -13.54
C ILE A 87 0.10 -4.10 -13.39
N GLU A 88 -0.55 -4.16 -12.24
CA GLU A 88 -1.70 -3.31 -11.91
C GLU A 88 -1.21 -2.09 -11.14
N VAL A 89 -1.49 -0.90 -11.64
CA VAL A 89 -1.09 0.37 -11.03
C VAL A 89 -2.32 1.14 -10.58
N CYS A 90 -2.29 1.65 -9.35
CA CYS A 90 -3.28 2.59 -8.84
C CYS A 90 -2.76 4.01 -8.90
N GLY A 91 -3.29 4.81 -9.83
CA GLY A 91 -3.09 6.27 -9.87
C GLY A 91 -4.08 6.95 -8.94
N TYR A 92 -3.68 7.20 -7.68
CA TYR A 92 -4.59 7.78 -6.70
C TYR A 92 -4.97 9.22 -7.02
N ASN A 93 -4.01 10.04 -7.45
CA ASN A 93 -4.22 11.46 -7.76
C ASN A 93 -5.03 12.23 -6.71
N ALA A 94 -4.86 11.87 -5.45
CA ALA A 94 -5.45 12.52 -4.29
C ALA A 94 -4.36 12.88 -3.29
N ARG A 95 -4.46 14.06 -2.69
CA ARG A 95 -3.51 14.47 -1.65
C ARG A 95 -3.60 13.55 -0.43
N SER A 96 -2.44 13.20 0.13
CA SER A 96 -2.35 12.34 1.31
C SER A 96 -0.99 12.53 1.98
N TYR A 97 -0.83 11.99 3.19
CA TYR A 97 0.49 11.89 3.85
C TYR A 97 1.21 10.59 3.44
N TYR A 98 0.57 9.78 2.62
CA TYR A 98 1.08 8.51 2.15
C TYR A 98 1.75 8.61 0.78
N LEU A 99 1.13 9.33 -0.16
CA LEU A 99 1.60 9.51 -1.54
C LEU A 99 1.39 10.96 -1.99
N ILE A 100 2.27 11.41 -2.86
CA ILE A 100 2.19 12.73 -3.49
C ILE A 100 1.23 12.67 -4.67
N LYS A 101 0.32 13.67 -4.77
CA LYS A 101 -0.53 13.87 -5.94
C LYS A 101 0.31 14.32 -7.12
N GLN A 102 0.37 13.50 -8.14
CA GLN A 102 1.08 13.78 -9.40
C GLN A 102 0.53 12.90 -10.52
N ASP A 103 0.78 13.30 -11.77
CA ASP A 103 0.25 12.61 -12.95
C ASP A 103 0.65 11.14 -12.95
N SER A 104 -0.32 10.26 -13.25
CA SER A 104 -0.14 8.81 -13.21
C SER A 104 0.63 8.33 -14.44
N PHE A 105 1.57 7.42 -14.23
CA PHE A 105 2.27 6.71 -15.30
C PHE A 105 2.82 5.35 -14.83
N LEU A 106 3.21 4.53 -15.79
CA LEU A 106 4.05 3.35 -15.61
C LEU A 106 5.23 3.43 -16.58
N THR A 107 6.43 3.16 -16.09
CA THR A 107 7.61 2.83 -16.89
C THR A 107 8.07 1.44 -16.47
N ALA A 108 8.08 0.48 -17.39
CA ALA A 108 8.47 -0.89 -17.10
C ALA A 108 9.26 -1.51 -18.25
N GLU A 109 10.29 -2.29 -17.90
CA GLU A 109 11.15 -2.98 -18.84
C GLU A 109 11.47 -4.38 -18.30
N LEU A 110 11.22 -5.39 -19.11
CA LEU A 110 11.47 -6.78 -18.79
C LEU A 110 12.55 -7.35 -19.68
N SER A 111 13.52 -8.02 -19.07
CA SER A 111 14.62 -8.65 -19.79
C SER A 111 14.75 -10.13 -19.43
N ALA A 112 15.16 -10.94 -20.40
CA ALA A 112 15.60 -12.31 -20.18
C ALA A 112 17.06 -12.45 -20.65
N ASP A 113 17.91 -13.00 -19.78
CA ASP A 113 19.34 -13.20 -20.01
C ASP A 113 20.06 -11.92 -20.50
N GLY A 114 19.70 -10.77 -19.93
CA GLY A 114 20.28 -9.45 -20.23
C GLY A 114 19.75 -8.79 -21.51
N ARG A 115 18.82 -9.41 -22.24
CA ARG A 115 18.17 -8.83 -23.42
C ARG A 115 16.78 -8.30 -23.07
N VAL A 116 16.53 -7.04 -23.37
CA VAL A 116 15.20 -6.45 -23.22
C VAL A 116 14.23 -7.04 -24.24
N GLU A 117 13.17 -7.70 -23.74
CA GLU A 117 12.14 -8.37 -24.54
C GLU A 117 10.82 -7.61 -24.55
N ALA A 118 10.44 -7.00 -23.42
CA ALA A 118 9.22 -6.21 -23.32
C ALA A 118 9.46 -4.90 -22.59
N TYR A 119 8.83 -3.82 -23.06
CA TYR A 119 8.95 -2.49 -22.45
C TYR A 119 7.74 -1.62 -22.76
N THR A 120 7.42 -0.72 -21.82
CA THR A 120 6.34 0.27 -22.00
C THR A 120 6.64 1.20 -23.16
N GLY A 121 5.62 1.48 -23.98
CA GLY A 121 5.74 2.17 -25.27
C GLY A 121 5.82 1.23 -26.48
N ASN A 122 5.86 -0.08 -26.28
CA ASN A 122 5.89 -1.07 -27.39
C ASN A 122 4.95 -2.26 -27.14
N ASN A 123 5.33 -3.23 -26.30
CA ASN A 123 4.64 -4.53 -26.21
C ASN A 123 3.82 -4.71 -24.92
N PHE A 124 3.36 -3.64 -24.35
CA PHE A 124 2.37 -3.69 -23.28
C PHE A 124 0.97 -3.37 -23.84
N THR A 125 -0.01 -4.14 -23.40
CA THR A 125 -1.43 -3.81 -23.52
C THR A 125 -1.93 -3.33 -22.19
N ALA A 126 -2.96 -2.47 -22.17
CA ALA A 126 -3.51 -1.94 -20.95
C ALA A 126 -5.04 -1.97 -20.92
N ARG A 127 -5.61 -2.05 -19.73
CA ARG A 127 -7.04 -1.84 -19.49
C ARG A 127 -7.26 -1.19 -18.15
N ILE A 128 -8.34 -0.44 -18.02
CA ILE A 128 -8.85 -0.02 -16.73
C ILE A 128 -9.42 -1.26 -16.03
N ASN A 129 -9.08 -1.45 -14.74
CA ASN A 129 -9.61 -2.58 -13.99
C ASN A 129 -11.14 -2.45 -13.85
N PRO A 130 -11.94 -3.33 -14.49
CA PRO A 130 -13.39 -3.23 -14.47
C PRO A 130 -14.03 -3.75 -13.17
N GLU A 131 -13.27 -4.47 -12.37
CA GLU A 131 -13.75 -5.07 -11.12
C GLU A 131 -13.65 -4.11 -9.94
N TYR A 132 -12.73 -3.13 -10.02
CA TYR A 132 -12.50 -2.17 -8.96
C TYR A 132 -13.57 -1.06 -8.96
N ILE A 133 -14.18 -0.80 -7.79
CA ILE A 133 -15.10 0.32 -7.61
C ILE A 133 -14.29 1.58 -7.36
N LYS A 134 -14.16 2.42 -8.40
CA LYS A 134 -13.29 3.61 -8.37
C LYS A 134 -13.82 4.71 -7.47
N LYS A 135 -15.12 5.05 -7.57
CA LYS A 135 -15.75 6.11 -6.79
C LYS A 135 -16.17 5.59 -5.42
N ILE A 136 -15.21 5.54 -4.52
CA ILE A 136 -15.33 4.99 -3.18
C ILE A 136 -14.84 5.99 -2.13
N GLN A 137 -15.26 5.85 -0.88
CA GLN A 137 -14.80 6.69 0.21
C GLN A 137 -13.30 6.58 0.47
N ARG A 138 -12.73 7.59 1.12
CA ARG A 138 -11.35 7.51 1.62
C ARG A 138 -11.20 6.43 2.68
N TYR A 139 -9.98 5.88 2.74
CA TYR A 139 -9.60 5.00 3.84
C TYR A 139 -9.42 5.78 5.15
N SER A 140 -8.64 6.87 5.12
CA SER A 140 -8.43 7.78 6.26
C SER A 140 -8.16 9.21 5.75
N PHE A 141 -8.01 10.14 6.68
CA PHE A 141 -7.55 11.48 6.33
C PHE A 141 -6.15 11.47 5.67
N GLN A 142 -5.27 10.63 6.17
CA GLN A 142 -3.86 10.58 5.74
C GLN A 142 -3.62 9.67 4.54
N ARG A 143 -4.47 8.65 4.32
CA ARG A 143 -4.33 7.71 3.19
C ARG A 143 -5.42 7.91 2.13
N PRO A 144 -5.19 7.47 0.88
CA PRO A 144 -6.15 7.70 -0.21
C PRO A 144 -7.49 6.98 0.01
N PHE A 145 -7.83 6.03 -0.84
CA PHE A 145 -9.16 5.43 -0.87
C PHE A 145 -9.16 4.04 -0.26
N ALA A 146 -10.28 3.67 0.36
CA ALA A 146 -10.61 2.29 0.68
C ALA A 146 -10.76 1.48 -0.61
N GLU A 147 -11.02 0.18 -0.52
CA GLU A 147 -11.13 -0.65 -1.70
C GLU A 147 -12.34 -1.59 -1.64
N SER A 148 -12.97 -1.78 -2.79
CA SER A 148 -14.08 -2.69 -2.97
C SER A 148 -14.16 -3.17 -4.42
N TYR A 149 -14.77 -4.34 -4.63
CA TYR A 149 -14.71 -5.01 -5.92
C TYR A 149 -16.05 -5.66 -6.28
N ARG A 150 -16.39 -5.62 -7.57
CA ARG A 150 -17.38 -6.47 -8.21
C ARG A 150 -16.65 -7.44 -9.12
N ILE A 151 -16.43 -8.64 -8.63
CA ILE A 151 -15.71 -9.66 -9.39
C ILE A 151 -16.60 -10.18 -10.51
N ILE A 152 -16.04 -10.28 -11.70
CA ILE A 152 -16.74 -10.67 -12.92
C ILE A 152 -16.28 -12.07 -13.33
N ASP A 153 -17.19 -12.90 -13.87
CA ASP A 153 -16.86 -14.23 -14.37
C ASP A 153 -16.12 -14.18 -15.70
N GLY A 154 -15.07 -14.95 -15.82
CA GLY A 154 -14.38 -15.28 -17.07
C GLY A 154 -13.11 -14.46 -17.36
N ASP A 155 -12.25 -15.05 -18.18
CA ASP A 155 -10.95 -14.49 -18.61
C ASP A 155 -11.06 -13.46 -19.76
N THR A 156 -12.25 -12.97 -20.07
CA THR A 156 -12.56 -12.15 -21.24
C THR A 156 -11.95 -10.75 -21.23
N TYR A 157 -11.08 -10.47 -20.30
CA TYR A 157 -10.75 -9.08 -19.89
C TYR A 157 -9.64 -8.40 -20.65
N PHE A 158 -8.72 -9.16 -21.16
CA PHE A 158 -7.68 -8.60 -22.04
C PHE A 158 -8.12 -8.80 -23.48
N THR A 159 -9.07 -8.00 -23.95
CA THR A 159 -9.23 -7.82 -25.38
C THR A 159 -8.02 -7.06 -25.89
N ASP A 160 -7.59 -7.35 -27.11
CA ASP A 160 -6.47 -6.67 -27.79
C ASP A 160 -6.72 -5.16 -28.03
N ALA A 161 -7.81 -4.63 -27.53
CA ALA A 161 -8.14 -3.20 -27.57
C ALA A 161 -7.26 -2.44 -26.58
N VAL A 162 -6.04 -2.17 -27.01
CA VAL A 162 -5.17 -1.16 -26.41
C VAL A 162 -5.89 0.18 -26.48
N GLN A 163 -6.50 0.60 -25.40
CA GLN A 163 -6.92 1.97 -25.30
C GLN A 163 -5.74 2.78 -24.77
N GLY A 164 -5.01 3.39 -25.71
CA GLY A 164 -4.22 4.57 -25.43
C GLY A 164 -3.06 4.45 -24.47
N THR A 165 -2.19 3.42 -24.59
CA THR A 165 -0.85 3.46 -24.00
C THR A 165 0.10 4.20 -24.95
N GLU A 166 -0.14 5.49 -25.11
CA GLU A 166 0.79 6.36 -25.84
C GLU A 166 1.84 6.91 -24.87
N PRO A 167 3.09 7.10 -25.33
CA PRO A 167 4.06 7.85 -24.55
C PRO A 167 3.49 9.22 -24.16
N LEU A 168 3.56 9.57 -22.88
CA LEU A 168 2.95 10.81 -22.38
C LEU A 168 3.68 12.03 -22.95
N SER A 169 3.07 12.68 -23.92
CA SER A 169 3.57 13.93 -24.48
C SER A 169 3.24 15.10 -23.54
N GLY A 170 4.26 15.87 -23.15
CA GLY A 170 4.11 17.06 -22.30
C GLY A 170 4.21 16.82 -20.80
N MET A 171 4.40 15.58 -20.35
CA MET A 171 4.77 15.29 -18.97
C MET A 171 6.25 15.68 -18.74
N PRO A 172 6.61 16.32 -17.61
CA PRO A 172 8.01 16.45 -17.23
C PRO A 172 8.68 15.07 -17.21
N GLN A 173 9.89 14.97 -17.76
CA GLN A 173 10.61 13.69 -17.76
C GLN A 173 10.81 13.21 -16.32
N PRO A 174 10.38 11.99 -15.98
CA PRO A 174 10.56 11.42 -14.66
C PRO A 174 12.05 11.36 -14.29
N LYS A 175 12.39 11.76 -13.08
CA LYS A 175 13.73 11.57 -12.53
C LYS A 175 13.77 10.28 -11.76
N TYR A 176 14.57 9.34 -12.22
CA TYR A 176 14.67 8.03 -11.59
C TYR A 176 15.74 8.00 -10.52
N LEU A 177 15.44 7.34 -9.40
CA LEU A 177 16.35 7.06 -8.29
C LEU A 177 16.55 5.55 -8.15
N LYS A 178 17.70 5.17 -7.62
CA LYS A 178 17.95 3.79 -7.22
C LYS A 178 17.17 3.52 -5.93
N ARG A 179 16.57 2.35 -5.81
CA ARG A 179 16.08 1.84 -4.54
C ARG A 179 17.24 1.25 -3.75
N SER A 180 17.44 1.73 -2.51
CA SER A 180 18.44 1.18 -1.58
C SER A 180 17.81 0.27 -0.55
N THR A 181 16.53 0.48 -0.23
CA THR A 181 15.78 -0.33 0.73
C THR A 181 15.61 -1.78 0.27
N PRO A 182 15.71 -2.75 1.18
CA PRO A 182 15.55 -4.16 0.84
C PRO A 182 14.12 -4.49 0.40
N TYR A 183 13.96 -5.58 -0.37
CA TYR A 183 12.65 -6.04 -0.83
C TYR A 183 11.98 -6.95 0.20
N PRO A 184 10.67 -6.76 0.48
CA PRO A 184 9.87 -7.69 1.28
C PRO A 184 9.85 -9.11 0.69
N LEU A 185 9.64 -10.13 1.54
CA LEU A 185 9.55 -11.52 1.10
C LEU A 185 8.10 -11.97 0.81
N TYR A 186 7.09 -11.20 1.20
CA TYR A 186 5.66 -11.49 0.98
C TYR A 186 5.22 -12.84 1.56
N GLU A 187 5.68 -13.15 2.77
CA GLU A 187 5.33 -14.38 3.47
C GLU A 187 3.82 -14.45 3.73
N LYS A 188 3.29 -15.69 3.74
CA LYS A 188 1.86 -15.93 3.99
C LYS A 188 1.64 -16.32 5.44
N THR A 189 0.90 -15.49 6.19
CA THR A 189 0.48 -15.73 7.57
C THR A 189 -1.01 -16.02 7.63
N ARG A 190 -1.39 -17.23 8.09
CA ARG A 190 -2.79 -17.67 8.12
C ARG A 190 -3.49 -17.18 9.38
N ALA A 191 -4.74 -16.76 9.24
CA ALA A 191 -5.63 -16.46 10.35
C ALA A 191 -6.43 -17.73 10.72
N LYS A 192 -6.68 -17.91 12.03
CA LYS A 192 -7.53 -18.99 12.56
C LYS A 192 -8.87 -18.38 12.97
N ARG A 193 -9.98 -19.01 12.56
CA ARG A 193 -11.30 -18.62 13.05
C ARG A 193 -11.41 -18.94 14.54
N ILE A 194 -11.87 -17.98 15.32
CA ILE A 194 -12.00 -18.08 16.79
C ILE A 194 -13.44 -17.88 17.26
N LEU A 195 -14.17 -16.98 16.60
CA LEU A 195 -15.54 -16.60 16.96
C LEU A 195 -16.43 -16.57 15.72
N GLY A 196 -17.74 -16.53 15.95
CA GLY A 196 -18.72 -16.34 14.87
C GLY A 196 -20.11 -16.08 15.41
N GLY A 197 -21.02 -15.72 14.52
CA GLY A 197 -22.40 -15.40 14.85
C GLY A 197 -23.24 -15.21 13.59
N THR A 198 -24.45 -14.70 13.78
CA THR A 198 -25.38 -14.35 12.71
C THR A 198 -25.50 -12.86 12.57
N PHE A 199 -26.02 -12.39 11.45
CA PHE A 199 -26.42 -11.01 11.27
C PHE A 199 -27.74 -10.90 10.50
N SER A 200 -28.39 -9.75 10.67
CA SER A 200 -29.50 -9.30 9.85
C SER A 200 -29.21 -7.89 9.34
N PHE A 201 -29.99 -7.41 8.39
CA PHE A 201 -29.89 -6.04 7.93
C PHE A 201 -30.82 -5.13 8.74
N SER A 202 -30.36 -3.91 9.01
CA SER A 202 -31.19 -2.86 9.55
C SER A 202 -32.31 -2.50 8.56
N GLU A 203 -33.56 -2.38 9.04
CA GLU A 203 -34.69 -1.87 8.27
C GLU A 203 -34.71 -0.34 8.13
N ARG A 204 -33.70 0.37 8.65
CA ARG A 204 -33.65 1.83 8.60
C ARG A 204 -33.30 2.32 7.19
N ASP A 205 -34.19 3.06 6.57
CA ASP A 205 -33.98 3.71 5.28
C ASP A 205 -33.11 4.98 5.38
N GLU A 206 -32.93 5.55 6.58
CA GLU A 206 -32.12 6.74 6.82
C GLU A 206 -30.93 6.42 7.73
N TYR A 207 -29.74 6.64 7.20
CA TYR A 207 -28.49 6.55 7.95
C TYR A 207 -28.12 7.93 8.49
N TRP A 208 -28.04 8.05 9.80
CA TRP A 208 -27.43 9.20 10.46
C TRP A 208 -25.91 9.06 10.29
N ARG A 209 -25.31 9.95 9.53
CA ARG A 209 -23.86 10.02 9.44
C ARG A 209 -23.29 10.20 10.84
N ASN A 210 -22.41 9.29 11.25
CA ASN A 210 -21.70 9.43 12.50
C ASN A 210 -20.74 10.62 12.39
N GLY A 211 -20.76 11.56 13.34
CA GLY A 211 -19.95 12.78 13.32
C GLY A 211 -18.43 12.53 13.23
N ALA A 212 -17.94 11.34 13.63
CA ALA A 212 -16.56 10.91 13.40
C ALA A 212 -16.28 10.68 11.90
N PHE A 213 -17.29 10.25 11.15
CA PHE A 213 -17.22 10.08 9.71
C PHE A 213 -17.30 11.42 8.96
N ASP A 214 -18.14 12.33 9.43
CA ASP A 214 -18.21 13.70 8.89
C ASP A 214 -16.87 14.44 9.02
N ALA A 215 -16.08 14.15 10.07
CA ALA A 215 -14.74 14.69 10.22
C ALA A 215 -13.74 14.12 9.18
N LEU A 216 -13.97 12.90 8.68
CA LEU A 216 -13.18 12.27 7.59
C LEU A 216 -13.57 12.79 6.20
N VAL A 217 -14.83 13.17 6.02
CA VAL A 217 -15.43 13.50 4.71
C VAL A 217 -15.51 15.00 4.48
N ALA A 218 -15.58 15.83 5.49
CA ALA A 218 -16.19 17.14 5.39
C ALA A 218 -15.38 18.34 5.89
N LYS A 219 -14.08 18.40 5.59
CA LYS A 219 -13.47 19.74 5.57
C LYS A 219 -13.61 20.30 4.17
N PRO A 220 -14.23 21.49 3.96
CA PRO A 220 -14.41 22.11 2.65
C PRO A 220 -13.11 22.24 1.85
N GLU A 221 -12.00 22.47 2.52
CA GLU A 221 -10.64 22.50 1.97
C GLU A 221 -10.14 21.12 1.46
N GLN A 222 -10.88 20.06 1.72
CA GLN A 222 -10.59 18.70 1.30
C GLN A 222 -11.56 18.16 0.25
N SER A 223 -12.53 18.96 -0.18
CA SER A 223 -13.50 18.55 -1.21
C SER A 223 -12.84 18.10 -2.52
N GLU A 224 -11.65 18.64 -2.85
CA GLU A 224 -10.89 18.21 -4.02
C GLU A 224 -10.27 16.79 -3.88
N TYR A 225 -10.36 16.17 -2.72
CA TYR A 225 -9.82 14.83 -2.43
C TYR A 225 -10.88 13.75 -2.43
N LEU A 226 -12.14 14.13 -2.55
CA LEU A 226 -13.28 13.23 -2.47
C LEU A 226 -14.03 13.22 -3.79
N PHE A 227 -14.66 12.10 -4.08
CA PHE A 227 -15.62 12.04 -5.17
C PHE A 227 -16.91 12.75 -4.77
N GLU A 228 -17.41 13.61 -5.67
CA GLU A 228 -18.82 13.98 -5.62
C GLU A 228 -19.66 12.73 -5.89
N ASN A 229 -20.60 12.43 -5.02
CA ASN A 229 -21.48 11.26 -5.11
C ASN A 229 -20.69 9.95 -5.32
N PRO A 230 -20.08 9.39 -4.27
CA PRO A 230 -19.41 8.10 -4.36
C PRO A 230 -20.40 6.98 -4.76
N ASP A 231 -19.95 6.03 -5.57
CA ASP A 231 -20.75 4.87 -5.97
C ASP A 231 -20.95 3.88 -4.83
N LEU A 232 -20.07 3.92 -3.82
CA LEU A 232 -20.13 3.05 -2.65
C LEU A 232 -19.54 3.75 -1.41
N MET A 233 -20.32 3.74 -0.34
CA MET A 233 -19.91 4.09 1.02
C MET A 233 -19.82 2.82 1.84
N ILE A 234 -18.62 2.26 1.97
CA ILE A 234 -18.39 0.97 2.65
C ILE A 234 -18.88 1.03 4.10
N THR A 235 -18.60 2.12 4.81
CA THR A 235 -18.99 2.27 6.21
C THR A 235 -20.50 2.25 6.38
N GLU A 236 -21.26 2.91 5.50
CA GLU A 236 -22.72 2.87 5.51
C GLU A 236 -23.27 1.47 5.24
N GLU A 237 -22.64 0.72 4.31
CA GLU A 237 -23.02 -0.66 4.04
C GLU A 237 -22.71 -1.58 5.24
N CYS A 238 -21.58 -1.37 5.92
CA CYS A 238 -21.24 -2.13 7.12
C CYS A 238 -22.15 -1.81 8.32
N GLU A 239 -22.58 -0.56 8.48
CA GLU A 239 -23.53 -0.15 9.51
C GLU A 239 -24.90 -0.84 9.40
N LYS A 240 -25.29 -1.26 8.20
CA LYS A 240 -26.51 -2.05 7.96
C LYS A 240 -26.49 -3.40 8.65
N LEU A 241 -25.30 -3.95 8.93
CA LEU A 241 -25.13 -5.28 9.52
C LEU A 241 -25.40 -5.24 11.03
N GLN A 242 -26.53 -5.81 11.45
CA GLN A 242 -26.89 -6.00 12.85
C GLN A 242 -26.35 -7.34 13.32
N LEU A 243 -25.15 -7.33 13.91
CA LEU A 243 -24.44 -8.53 14.35
C LEU A 243 -25.00 -9.06 15.68
N SER A 244 -25.25 -10.37 15.80
CA SER A 244 -25.48 -11.04 17.09
C SER A 244 -24.22 -11.01 17.96
N ALA A 245 -24.34 -11.33 19.25
CA ALA A 245 -23.16 -11.56 20.07
C ALA A 245 -22.34 -12.72 19.51
N PRO A 246 -20.99 -12.60 19.42
CA PRO A 246 -20.15 -13.65 18.92
C PRO A 246 -20.08 -14.82 19.92
N VAL A 247 -19.96 -16.03 19.38
CA VAL A 247 -19.73 -17.25 20.14
C VAL A 247 -18.53 -17.99 19.60
N SER A 248 -17.90 -18.83 20.41
CA SER A 248 -16.75 -19.63 19.98
C SER A 248 -17.13 -20.49 18.76
N ASN A 249 -16.37 -20.37 17.69
CA ASN A 249 -16.59 -21.09 16.45
C ASN A 249 -15.28 -21.21 15.66
N GLU A 250 -14.89 -22.45 15.36
CA GLU A 250 -13.67 -22.76 14.60
C GLU A 250 -13.96 -23.34 13.19
N ASP A 251 -15.25 -23.42 12.79
CA ASP A 251 -15.64 -23.96 11.48
C ASP A 251 -15.13 -23.06 10.33
N LYS A 252 -14.73 -23.70 9.24
CA LYS A 252 -14.30 -22.96 8.02
C LYS A 252 -15.49 -22.44 7.21
N ALA A 253 -16.66 -23.06 7.34
CA ALA A 253 -17.85 -22.70 6.60
C ALA A 253 -18.51 -21.42 7.19
N LEU A 254 -18.94 -20.56 6.30
CA LEU A 254 -19.79 -19.40 6.57
C LEU A 254 -21.12 -19.65 5.85
N SER A 255 -22.20 -19.84 6.61
CA SER A 255 -23.54 -19.93 6.06
C SER A 255 -24.09 -18.55 5.73
N ASP A 256 -25.08 -18.47 4.84
CA ASP A 256 -25.77 -17.22 4.51
C ASP A 256 -26.29 -16.50 5.77
N GLY A 257 -26.04 -15.23 5.89
CA GLY A 257 -26.40 -14.42 7.06
C GLY A 257 -25.53 -14.68 8.32
N THR A 258 -24.35 -15.27 8.16
CA THR A 258 -23.40 -15.48 9.25
C THR A 258 -22.09 -14.73 9.07
N TYR A 259 -21.38 -14.53 10.19
CA TYR A 259 -20.04 -13.97 10.19
C TYR A 259 -19.07 -14.84 11.00
N GLY A 260 -17.78 -14.72 10.70
CA GLY A 260 -16.68 -15.28 11.47
C GLY A 260 -15.63 -14.24 11.80
N ILE A 261 -15.03 -14.36 12.98
CA ILE A 261 -13.86 -13.57 13.39
C ILE A 261 -12.64 -14.47 13.41
N TYR A 262 -11.58 -14.02 12.77
CA TYR A 262 -10.35 -14.76 12.57
C TYR A 262 -9.20 -14.00 13.22
N GLU A 263 -8.30 -14.70 13.89
CA GLU A 263 -7.13 -14.14 14.56
C GLU A 263 -5.86 -14.55 13.82
N LEU A 264 -5.01 -13.58 13.51
CA LEU A 264 -3.63 -13.79 13.08
C LEU A 264 -2.75 -14.09 14.32
N PRO A 265 -1.65 -14.82 14.19
CA PRO A 265 -0.80 -15.16 15.34
C PRO A 265 -0.18 -13.92 16.02
N TYR A 266 -0.09 -12.81 15.32
CA TYR A 266 0.38 -11.51 15.81
C TYR A 266 -0.25 -10.38 14.98
N ASN A 267 -0.05 -9.13 15.42
CA ASN A 267 -0.46 -7.95 14.66
C ASN A 267 0.45 -7.82 13.43
N ALA A 268 -0.07 -8.11 12.25
CA ALA A 268 0.69 -8.21 11.01
C ALA A 268 0.31 -7.11 10.01
N THR A 269 1.29 -6.64 9.26
CA THR A 269 1.11 -5.66 8.17
C THR A 269 1.28 -6.34 6.81
N GLY A 270 0.32 -6.14 5.92
CA GLY A 270 0.37 -6.69 4.57
C GLY A 270 -0.97 -6.61 3.85
N MET A 271 -1.07 -7.27 2.71
CA MET A 271 -2.29 -7.38 1.94
C MET A 271 -3.15 -8.51 2.50
N ILE A 272 -4.34 -8.17 2.98
CA ILE A 272 -5.34 -9.16 3.40
C ILE A 272 -5.73 -9.98 2.18
N ALA A 273 -5.76 -11.30 2.33
CA ALA A 273 -6.15 -12.20 1.26
C ALA A 273 -7.13 -13.27 1.75
N ILE A 274 -8.03 -13.65 0.88
CA ILE A 274 -9.11 -14.58 1.16
C ILE A 274 -9.15 -15.63 0.04
N HIS A 275 -8.94 -16.88 0.39
CA HIS A 275 -9.30 -17.98 -0.49
C HIS A 275 -10.74 -18.37 -0.18
N ILE A 276 -11.62 -18.25 -1.17
CA ILE A 276 -13.05 -18.42 -0.99
C ILE A 276 -13.65 -19.30 -2.09
N LYS A 277 -14.59 -20.17 -1.65
CA LYS A 277 -15.38 -21.03 -2.53
C LYS A 277 -16.87 -20.89 -2.21
N THR A 278 -17.67 -20.63 -3.23
CA THR A 278 -19.12 -20.48 -3.12
C THR A 278 -19.83 -21.11 -4.32
N GLN A 279 -21.05 -21.62 -4.09
CA GLN A 279 -21.88 -22.24 -5.14
C GLN A 279 -22.89 -21.26 -5.77
N ARG A 280 -23.02 -20.05 -5.19
CA ARG A 280 -23.96 -19.00 -5.63
C ARG A 280 -23.25 -17.65 -5.59
N PRO A 281 -23.75 -16.65 -6.33
CA PRO A 281 -23.28 -15.28 -6.11
C PRO A 281 -23.52 -14.84 -4.68
N ILE A 282 -22.50 -14.19 -4.08
CA ILE A 282 -22.53 -13.71 -2.70
C ILE A 282 -22.00 -12.29 -2.62
N ARG A 283 -22.39 -11.58 -1.56
CA ARG A 283 -21.69 -10.39 -1.07
C ARG A 283 -20.88 -10.77 0.16
N LEU A 284 -19.58 -10.47 0.10
CA LEU A 284 -18.64 -10.73 1.19
C LEU A 284 -18.21 -9.38 1.78
N TYR A 285 -18.42 -9.22 3.08
CA TYR A 285 -17.92 -8.09 3.86
C TYR A 285 -16.67 -8.53 4.60
N ILE A 286 -15.59 -7.80 4.45
CA ILE A 286 -14.36 -8.00 5.22
C ILE A 286 -14.13 -6.75 6.06
N MET A 287 -13.97 -6.93 7.36
CA MET A 287 -13.59 -5.90 8.32
C MET A 287 -12.31 -6.34 9.03
N PHE A 288 -11.50 -5.41 9.48
CA PHE A 288 -10.23 -5.74 10.12
C PHE A 288 -9.85 -4.68 11.17
N ASP A 289 -9.14 -5.12 12.21
CA ASP A 289 -8.58 -4.25 13.24
C ASP A 289 -7.42 -4.94 13.96
N GLU A 290 -6.66 -4.14 14.70
CA GLU A 290 -5.52 -4.60 15.50
C GLU A 290 -5.96 -5.20 16.85
N ILE A 291 -7.11 -4.80 17.36
CA ILE A 291 -7.70 -5.29 18.61
C ILE A 291 -9.19 -5.58 18.41
N LEU A 292 -9.77 -6.39 19.29
CA LEU A 292 -11.22 -6.50 19.40
C LEU A 292 -11.77 -5.42 20.37
N SER A 293 -13.02 -5.02 20.14
CA SER A 293 -13.78 -4.17 21.06
C SER A 293 -14.13 -4.93 22.36
N ASP A 294 -14.65 -4.24 23.36
CA ASP A 294 -15.13 -4.82 24.62
C ASP A 294 -16.27 -5.85 24.41
N THR A 295 -16.85 -5.91 23.24
CA THR A 295 -17.88 -6.87 22.82
C THR A 295 -17.36 -7.97 21.91
N ASP A 296 -16.05 -8.20 21.87
CA ASP A 296 -15.36 -9.16 21.04
C ASP A 296 -15.65 -9.01 19.53
N ARG A 297 -15.78 -7.77 19.04
CA ARG A 297 -16.03 -7.45 17.63
C ARG A 297 -14.91 -6.62 17.04
N VAL A 298 -14.76 -6.72 15.73
CA VAL A 298 -13.88 -5.85 14.97
C VAL A 298 -14.52 -4.46 14.86
N ASP A 299 -13.79 -3.42 15.24
CA ASP A 299 -14.19 -2.02 15.05
C ASP A 299 -13.59 -1.48 13.76
N TYR A 300 -14.37 -1.57 12.68
CA TYR A 300 -13.94 -1.11 11.36
C TYR A 300 -13.85 0.42 11.22
N LEU A 301 -14.21 1.20 12.25
CA LEU A 301 -14.07 2.66 12.28
C LEU A 301 -12.94 3.15 13.17
N ARG A 302 -12.25 2.25 13.86
CA ARG A 302 -11.19 2.62 14.79
C ARG A 302 -10.09 3.45 14.13
N GLY A 303 -9.59 4.45 14.87
CA GLY A 303 -8.55 5.37 14.39
C GLY A 303 -9.03 6.33 13.30
N GLY A 304 -10.33 6.45 13.05
CA GLY A 304 -10.89 7.26 11.98
C GLY A 304 -10.57 6.68 10.58
N CYS A 305 -10.47 5.36 10.47
CA CYS A 305 -10.20 4.64 9.23
C CYS A 305 -11.45 3.89 8.75
N CYS A 306 -11.50 3.59 7.46
CA CYS A 306 -12.42 2.62 6.88
C CYS A 306 -11.74 1.25 6.82
N ASN A 307 -11.67 0.55 7.96
CA ASN A 307 -11.05 -0.78 8.04
C ASN A 307 -12.00 -1.86 7.50
N ALA A 308 -12.53 -1.67 6.30
CA ALA A 308 -13.46 -2.59 5.68
C ALA A 308 -13.36 -2.57 4.15
N ALA A 309 -13.77 -3.67 3.53
CA ALA A 309 -13.95 -3.82 2.10
C ALA A 309 -15.17 -4.71 1.80
N ILE A 310 -15.77 -4.52 0.63
CA ILE A 310 -16.91 -5.31 0.16
C ILE A 310 -16.54 -5.93 -1.18
N PHE A 311 -16.88 -7.21 -1.33
CA PHE A 311 -16.70 -7.95 -2.57
C PHE A 311 -18.05 -8.53 -3.01
N ASP A 312 -18.51 -8.16 -4.19
CA ASP A 312 -19.58 -8.87 -4.89
C ASP A 312 -18.93 -9.97 -5.72
N LEU A 313 -19.25 -11.23 -5.43
CA LEU A 313 -18.59 -12.40 -6.00
C LEU A 313 -19.59 -13.26 -6.77
N PRO A 314 -19.29 -13.71 -7.99
CA PRO A 314 -20.01 -14.79 -8.63
C PRO A 314 -19.67 -16.14 -7.98
N ALA A 315 -20.43 -17.19 -8.29
CA ALA A 315 -20.11 -18.55 -7.91
C ALA A 315 -18.70 -18.96 -8.37
N GLY A 316 -18.07 -19.89 -7.65
CA GLY A 316 -16.74 -20.40 -8.01
C GLY A 316 -15.76 -20.42 -6.85
N GLU A 317 -14.52 -20.74 -7.17
CA GLU A 317 -13.41 -20.81 -6.23
C GLU A 317 -12.30 -19.85 -6.69
N ARG A 318 -11.82 -18.98 -5.77
CA ARG A 318 -10.84 -17.97 -6.11
C ARG A 318 -10.07 -17.48 -4.89
N THR A 319 -8.93 -16.82 -5.15
CA THR A 319 -8.19 -16.08 -4.14
C THR A 319 -8.29 -14.59 -4.44
N LEU A 320 -8.90 -13.86 -3.52
CA LEU A 320 -8.94 -12.40 -3.51
C LEU A 320 -7.73 -11.90 -2.73
N ARG A 321 -7.22 -10.73 -3.09
CA ARG A 321 -6.18 -10.02 -2.33
C ARG A 321 -6.47 -8.53 -2.37
N PHE A 322 -6.36 -7.89 -1.20
CA PHE A 322 -6.41 -6.43 -1.14
C PHE A 322 -5.23 -5.85 -1.89
N PHE A 323 -5.44 -4.71 -2.48
CA PHE A 323 -4.38 -4.02 -3.21
C PHE A 323 -3.42 -3.31 -2.27
N GLU A 324 -3.93 -2.67 -1.21
CA GLU A 324 -3.13 -1.97 -0.22
C GLU A 324 -2.70 -2.87 0.93
N ALA A 325 -1.59 -2.49 1.56
CA ALA A 325 -1.16 -3.08 2.81
C ALA A 325 -1.88 -2.42 3.99
N TYR A 326 -2.45 -3.25 4.86
CA TYR A 326 -3.12 -2.86 6.11
C TYR A 326 -2.48 -3.57 7.29
N THR A 327 -2.68 -3.05 8.50
CA THR A 327 -2.23 -3.70 9.73
C THR A 327 -3.43 -4.22 10.49
N SER A 328 -3.38 -5.48 10.88
CA SER A 328 -4.44 -6.10 11.66
C SER A 328 -3.97 -7.35 12.40
N LYS A 329 -4.62 -7.65 13.50
CA LYS A 329 -4.57 -8.95 14.18
C LYS A 329 -5.87 -9.72 13.98
N TYR A 330 -6.99 -9.02 13.86
CA TYR A 330 -8.32 -9.61 13.74
C TYR A 330 -8.96 -9.24 12.42
N LEU A 331 -9.52 -10.26 11.76
CA LEU A 331 -10.25 -10.15 10.52
C LEU A 331 -11.67 -10.67 10.76
N GLN A 332 -12.68 -9.96 10.26
CA GLN A 332 -14.06 -10.41 10.30
C GLN A 332 -14.57 -10.58 8.88
N ALA A 333 -15.13 -11.75 8.56
CA ALA A 333 -15.76 -12.02 7.29
C ALA A 333 -17.25 -12.31 7.50
N ALA A 334 -18.13 -11.63 6.77
CA ALA A 334 -19.57 -11.84 6.79
C ALA A 334 -20.08 -12.11 5.37
N VAL A 335 -20.98 -13.07 5.21
CA VAL A 335 -21.43 -13.58 3.91
C VAL A 335 -22.94 -13.44 3.79
N TYR A 336 -23.40 -12.90 2.65
CA TYR A 336 -24.81 -12.74 2.31
C TYR A 336 -25.08 -13.23 0.89
N GLY A 337 -26.21 -13.94 0.69
CA GLY A 337 -26.69 -14.44 -0.60
C GLY A 337 -26.41 -15.92 -0.86
N GLY A 338 -25.61 -16.55 -0.01
CA GLY A 338 -25.29 -17.98 -0.09
C GLY A 338 -24.17 -18.39 0.85
N ASP A 339 -23.95 -19.68 0.96
CA ASP A 339 -22.90 -20.26 1.79
C ASP A 339 -21.53 -20.16 1.12
N ALA A 340 -20.46 -20.07 1.92
CA ALA A 340 -19.10 -20.04 1.44
C ALA A 340 -18.15 -20.81 2.37
N GLU A 341 -17.09 -21.37 1.81
CA GLU A 341 -15.89 -21.78 2.57
C GLU A 341 -14.82 -20.71 2.38
N ALA A 342 -14.24 -20.23 3.48
CA ALA A 342 -13.26 -19.14 3.43
C ALA A 342 -12.03 -19.45 4.30
N GLU A 343 -10.85 -19.20 3.72
CA GLU A 343 -9.58 -19.14 4.45
C GLU A 343 -9.00 -17.74 4.33
N LEU A 344 -8.77 -17.09 5.48
CA LEU A 344 -8.21 -15.75 5.54
C LEU A 344 -6.73 -15.83 5.89
N PHE A 345 -5.94 -14.97 5.27
CA PHE A 345 -4.51 -14.86 5.54
C PHE A 345 -3.98 -13.46 5.19
N MET A 346 -2.82 -13.13 5.72
CA MET A 346 -2.06 -11.94 5.36
C MET A 346 -0.93 -12.33 4.41
N THR A 347 -0.76 -11.59 3.30
CA THR A 347 0.48 -11.58 2.53
C THR A 347 1.31 -10.44 3.07
N GLU A 348 2.33 -10.76 3.86
CA GLU A 348 3.04 -9.77 4.67
C GLU A 348 3.85 -8.79 3.82
N TYR A 349 3.80 -7.52 4.20
CA TYR A 349 4.59 -6.43 3.64
C TYR A 349 5.37 -5.76 4.76
N LYS A 350 6.57 -6.28 4.99
CA LYS A 350 7.49 -5.83 6.04
C LYS A 350 8.94 -6.00 5.62
N HIS A 351 9.84 -5.32 6.30
CA HIS A 351 11.28 -5.51 6.14
C HIS A 351 11.64 -7.01 6.23
N PRO A 352 12.55 -7.51 5.39
CA PRO A 352 12.96 -8.92 5.46
C PRO A 352 13.51 -9.30 6.84
N PRO A 353 13.65 -10.61 7.13
CA PRO A 353 14.13 -11.05 8.43
C PRO A 353 15.48 -10.44 8.81
N ILE A 354 15.58 -9.98 10.05
CA ILE A 354 16.78 -9.39 10.64
C ILE A 354 17.42 -10.43 11.54
N LYS A 355 18.74 -10.62 11.39
CA LYS A 355 19.53 -11.46 12.29
C LYS A 355 20.11 -10.57 13.37
N TYR A 356 19.49 -10.54 14.51
CA TYR A 356 20.05 -9.87 15.69
C TYR A 356 20.49 -10.90 16.72
N THR A 357 21.48 -10.56 17.52
CA THR A 357 22.14 -11.46 18.49
C THR A 357 22.02 -10.94 19.92
N MET A 358 20.94 -10.26 20.24
CA MET A 358 20.70 -9.83 21.62
C MET A 358 20.11 -11.00 22.41
N GLU A 359 20.84 -11.42 23.43
CA GLU A 359 20.41 -12.46 24.37
C GLU A 359 20.20 -11.81 25.75
N PHE A 360 19.10 -12.15 26.38
CA PHE A 360 18.71 -11.67 27.70
C PHE A 360 18.42 -12.87 28.61
N ASP A 361 18.85 -12.78 29.85
CA ASP A 361 18.53 -13.81 30.85
C ASP A 361 17.06 -13.84 31.27
N ASP A 362 16.34 -12.74 31.04
CA ASP A 362 14.91 -12.59 31.35
C ASP A 362 14.03 -12.86 30.11
N ALA A 363 13.14 -13.84 30.24
CA ALA A 363 12.23 -14.24 29.17
C ALA A 363 11.19 -13.16 28.78
N GLU A 364 10.84 -12.23 29.69
CA GLU A 364 9.96 -11.12 29.37
C GLU A 364 10.69 -10.07 28.53
N ILE A 365 11.95 -9.79 28.87
CA ILE A 365 12.79 -8.91 28.07
C ILE A 365 13.01 -9.48 26.66
N CYS A 366 13.21 -10.80 26.52
CA CYS A 366 13.27 -11.44 25.20
C CYS A 366 11.99 -11.18 24.37
N LYS A 367 10.81 -11.34 24.95
CA LYS A 367 9.53 -11.07 24.27
C LYS A 367 9.37 -9.59 23.87
N ILE A 368 9.81 -8.68 24.72
CA ILE A 368 9.80 -7.23 24.42
C ILE A 368 10.74 -6.94 23.25
N ALA A 369 11.93 -7.53 23.25
CA ALA A 369 12.91 -7.36 22.17
C ALA A 369 12.37 -7.92 20.85
N ASP A 370 11.79 -9.12 20.85
CA ASP A 370 11.16 -9.72 19.67
C ASP A 370 10.02 -8.85 19.12
N ALA A 371 9.17 -8.32 20.00
CA ALA A 371 8.10 -7.42 19.62
C ALA A 371 8.63 -6.10 19.04
N ALA A 372 9.70 -5.54 19.60
CA ALA A 372 10.34 -4.33 19.10
C ALA A 372 10.96 -4.54 17.70
N VAL A 373 11.65 -5.68 17.49
CA VAL A 373 12.20 -6.04 16.17
C VAL A 373 11.08 -6.21 15.13
N GLU A 374 9.99 -6.91 15.48
CA GLU A 374 8.87 -7.10 14.56
C GLU A 374 8.18 -5.77 14.27
N THR A 375 8.02 -4.87 15.25
CA THR A 375 7.48 -3.51 15.07
C THR A 375 8.36 -2.70 14.10
N PHE A 376 9.68 -2.74 14.29
CA PHE A 376 10.61 -2.09 13.38
C PHE A 376 10.46 -2.63 11.95
N ARG A 377 10.39 -3.96 11.77
CA ARG A 377 10.23 -4.59 10.46
C ARG A 377 8.94 -4.14 9.74
N GLN A 378 7.85 -3.96 10.47
CA GLN A 378 6.57 -3.53 9.90
C GLN A 378 6.52 -2.02 9.60
N GLY A 379 7.25 -1.21 10.36
CA GLY A 379 7.33 0.25 10.20
C GLY A 379 8.44 0.73 9.27
N SER A 380 9.34 -0.15 8.78
CA SER A 380 10.57 0.25 8.08
C SER A 380 10.75 -0.58 6.80
N VAL A 381 9.99 -0.28 5.75
CA VAL A 381 9.99 -1.07 4.51
C VAL A 381 10.60 -0.29 3.34
N ASP A 382 9.95 0.77 2.91
CA ASP A 382 10.39 1.67 1.84
C ASP A 382 10.83 3.04 2.37
N LEU A 383 10.45 3.33 3.59
CA LEU A 383 10.86 4.45 4.42
C LEU A 383 10.51 4.14 5.88
N PHE A 384 10.89 5.00 6.81
CA PHE A 384 10.42 4.93 8.20
C PHE A 384 9.01 5.49 8.28
N MET A 385 8.06 4.67 8.72
CA MET A 385 6.65 5.04 8.92
C MET A 385 6.37 5.26 10.41
N ASP A 386 5.62 6.30 10.73
CA ASP A 386 5.10 6.55 12.08
C ASP A 386 4.26 5.37 12.58
N CYS A 387 3.41 4.87 11.71
CA CYS A 387 2.62 3.65 11.92
C CYS A 387 2.39 2.93 10.59
N PRO A 388 2.39 1.59 10.56
CA PRO A 388 2.14 0.82 9.35
C PRO A 388 0.65 0.72 9.00
N SER A 389 -0.25 1.27 9.84
CA SER A 389 -1.72 1.18 9.70
C SER A 389 -2.35 2.45 9.11
N ARG A 390 -2.70 3.42 9.96
CA ARG A 390 -3.55 4.56 9.61
C ARG A 390 -2.92 5.52 8.61
N GLU A 391 -1.65 5.86 8.78
CA GLU A 391 -0.97 6.94 8.02
C GLU A 391 0.04 6.39 7.03
N ARG A 392 0.96 5.52 7.47
CA ARG A 392 2.11 5.03 6.70
C ARG A 392 2.98 6.20 6.19
N ALA A 393 3.08 7.25 6.98
CA ALA A 393 3.75 8.51 6.63
C ALA A 393 5.18 8.55 7.13
N GLY A 394 6.05 9.22 6.39
CA GLY A 394 7.48 9.38 6.70
C GLY A 394 7.73 10.59 7.60
N TRP A 395 7.39 10.50 8.89
CA TRP A 395 7.56 11.58 9.84
C TRP A 395 9.01 11.80 10.26
N LEU A 396 9.45 13.08 10.21
CA LEU A 396 10.64 13.50 10.94
C LEU A 396 10.39 13.39 12.45
N CYS A 397 11.42 13.33 13.26
CA CYS A 397 11.39 12.98 14.67
C CYS A 397 11.26 11.46 14.88
N ASP A 398 10.22 10.81 14.36
CA ASP A 398 10.04 9.35 14.40
C ASP A 398 11.21 8.66 13.67
N SER A 399 11.61 9.18 12.51
CA SER A 399 12.74 8.69 11.71
C SER A 399 14.07 8.70 12.47
N PHE A 400 14.31 9.71 13.30
CA PHE A 400 15.52 9.81 14.10
C PHE A 400 15.72 8.59 15.03
N PHE A 401 14.66 8.13 15.67
CA PHE A 401 14.70 6.94 16.51
C PHE A 401 14.80 5.67 15.68
N SER A 402 14.04 5.60 14.57
CA SER A 402 14.03 4.46 13.67
C SER A 402 15.39 4.24 12.98
N GLY A 403 16.11 5.30 12.60
CA GLY A 403 17.47 5.21 12.02
C GLY A 403 18.50 4.64 12.99
N ARG A 404 18.39 4.94 14.30
CA ARG A 404 19.20 4.30 15.34
C ARG A 404 18.93 2.81 15.44
N VAL A 405 17.64 2.43 15.38
CA VAL A 405 17.21 1.03 15.46
C VAL A 405 17.65 0.27 14.21
N GLU A 406 17.52 0.85 13.00
CA GLU A 406 18.02 0.24 11.76
C GLU A 406 19.50 -0.12 11.89
N TYR A 407 20.32 0.85 12.26
CA TYR A 407 21.77 0.62 12.39
C TYR A 407 22.10 -0.42 13.46
N LEU A 408 21.40 -0.38 14.60
CA LEU A 408 21.61 -1.35 15.68
C LEU A 408 21.26 -2.78 15.26
N LEU A 409 20.15 -2.94 14.54
CA LEU A 409 19.61 -4.25 14.16
C LEU A 409 20.23 -4.81 12.86
N CYS A 410 20.45 -3.94 11.86
CA CYS A 410 20.86 -4.35 10.52
C CYS A 410 22.35 -4.09 10.25
N GLY A 411 23.00 -3.18 10.99
CA GLY A 411 24.36 -2.70 10.69
C GLY A 411 24.42 -1.84 9.41
N GLU A 412 23.28 -1.40 8.92
CA GLU A 412 23.08 -0.66 7.66
C GLU A 412 22.26 0.59 7.91
N THR A 413 22.16 1.46 6.91
CA THR A 413 21.40 2.70 6.91
C THR A 413 20.65 2.88 5.58
N SER A 414 20.19 1.78 4.96
CA SER A 414 19.61 1.80 3.63
C SER A 414 18.22 2.43 3.59
N VAL A 415 17.40 2.18 4.62
CA VAL A 415 16.08 2.80 4.76
C VAL A 415 16.23 4.27 5.14
N GLU A 416 17.14 4.59 6.08
CA GLU A 416 17.44 5.96 6.48
C GLU A 416 17.97 6.80 5.30
N HIS A 417 18.87 6.21 4.47
CA HIS A 417 19.35 6.85 3.25
C HIS A 417 18.21 7.25 2.32
N ASP A 418 17.36 6.30 1.95
CA ASP A 418 16.25 6.57 1.02
C ASP A 418 15.21 7.52 1.63
N PHE A 419 14.97 7.43 2.94
CA PHE A 419 14.13 8.35 3.68
C PHE A 419 14.66 9.79 3.60
N LEU A 420 15.92 10.02 3.93
CA LEU A 420 16.56 11.34 3.89
C LEU A 420 16.65 11.86 2.45
N GLU A 421 17.03 11.02 1.48
CA GLU A 421 17.14 11.43 0.07
C GLU A 421 15.82 11.99 -0.47
N ASN A 422 14.67 11.50 0.00
CA ASN A 422 13.36 12.01 -0.40
C ASN A 422 13.24 13.51 -0.11
N PHE A 423 13.71 14.01 1.03
CA PHE A 423 13.70 15.44 1.36
C PHE A 423 14.64 16.29 0.50
N LEU A 424 15.48 15.70 -0.34
CA LEU A 424 16.33 16.40 -1.31
C LEU A 424 15.71 16.51 -2.71
N CYS A 425 14.56 15.85 -2.94
CA CYS A 425 13.93 15.83 -4.25
C CYS A 425 13.35 17.17 -4.69
N GLU A 426 12.87 18.00 -3.77
CA GLU A 426 12.29 19.31 -4.05
C GLU A 426 13.12 20.44 -3.41
N GLU A 427 13.22 21.58 -4.04
CA GLU A 427 13.85 22.77 -3.46
C GLU A 427 12.91 23.47 -2.46
N SER A 428 11.62 23.55 -2.80
CA SER A 428 10.53 24.06 -1.97
C SER A 428 9.33 23.11 -2.03
N TYR A 429 8.49 23.11 -1.01
CA TYR A 429 7.38 22.16 -0.88
C TYR A 429 6.04 22.89 -0.97
N VAL A 430 5.07 22.27 -1.61
CA VAL A 430 3.72 22.84 -1.76
C VAL A 430 3.08 23.04 -0.39
N ASN A 431 2.52 24.21 -0.15
CA ASN A 431 1.85 24.63 1.09
C ASN A 431 2.75 24.71 2.34
N ILE A 432 4.05 24.61 2.20
CA ILE A 432 5.03 24.76 3.27
C ILE A 432 5.76 26.09 3.07
N PRO A 433 5.99 26.91 4.12
CA PRO A 433 6.70 28.17 4.00
C PRO A 433 8.10 28.02 3.40
N ASP A 434 8.57 29.03 2.67
CA ASP A 434 9.89 29.04 2.08
C ASP A 434 10.98 28.82 3.13
N GLY A 435 11.91 27.92 2.83
CA GLY A 435 12.98 27.52 3.72
C GLY A 435 12.59 26.46 4.78
N MET A 436 11.30 26.27 5.04
CA MET A 436 10.81 25.25 5.96
C MET A 436 10.87 23.86 5.31
N ILE A 437 11.10 22.83 6.12
CA ILE A 437 11.04 21.43 5.75
C ILE A 437 9.71 20.84 6.28
N PRO A 438 8.99 20.03 5.49
CA PRO A 438 7.76 19.44 5.92
C PRO A 438 7.97 18.46 7.10
N MET A 439 6.97 18.34 7.94
CA MET A 439 6.99 17.45 9.10
C MET A 439 7.03 15.97 8.73
N CYS A 440 6.47 15.59 7.56
CA CYS A 440 6.56 14.25 6.97
C CYS A 440 6.67 14.34 5.45
N TYR A 441 7.39 13.37 4.84
CA TYR A 441 7.60 13.34 3.40
C TYR A 441 8.01 11.92 2.93
N PRO A 442 7.62 11.47 1.72
CA PRO A 442 6.80 12.15 0.71
C PRO A 442 5.33 12.26 1.12
N ALA A 443 4.79 13.46 1.01
CA ALA A 443 3.42 13.80 1.43
C ALA A 443 2.93 15.09 0.77
N ASP A 444 1.62 15.25 0.65
CA ASP A 444 0.99 16.52 0.31
C ASP A 444 0.34 17.15 1.55
N HIS A 445 0.83 18.31 1.93
CA HIS A 445 0.33 19.04 3.08
C HIS A 445 -0.80 20.01 2.70
N THR A 446 -1.75 20.18 3.61
CA THR A 446 -2.75 21.26 3.49
C THR A 446 -2.11 22.60 3.85
N PRO A 447 -2.63 23.74 3.35
CA PRO A 447 -2.14 25.06 3.72
C PRO A 447 -2.07 25.22 5.25
N ASN A 448 -0.98 25.80 5.75
CA ASN A 448 -0.72 26.03 7.18
C ASN A 448 -0.58 24.75 8.04
N SER A 449 -0.36 23.59 7.42
CA SER A 449 -0.13 22.33 8.14
C SER A 449 1.36 22.00 8.14
N PHE A 450 2.08 22.45 9.17
CA PHE A 450 3.50 22.15 9.40
C PHE A 450 3.83 22.20 10.89
N ILE A 451 4.86 21.49 11.31
CA ILE A 451 5.33 21.40 12.69
C ILE A 451 6.82 21.78 12.71
N PRO A 452 7.19 23.02 13.08
CA PRO A 452 8.57 23.48 12.98
C PRO A 452 9.57 22.64 13.78
N ASN A 453 9.22 22.22 15.00
CA ASN A 453 10.09 21.41 15.84
C ASN A 453 10.34 20.00 15.27
N TRP A 454 9.38 19.41 14.50
CA TRP A 454 9.65 18.16 13.76
C TRP A 454 10.72 18.37 12.68
N ALA A 455 10.63 19.46 11.93
CA ALA A 455 11.65 19.79 10.94
C ALA A 455 13.06 19.97 11.56
N MET A 456 13.14 20.45 12.80
CA MET A 456 14.43 20.65 13.49
C MET A 456 15.12 19.33 13.86
N TRP A 457 14.39 18.22 14.02
CA TRP A 457 14.99 16.90 14.28
C TRP A 457 15.93 16.47 13.15
N LEU A 458 15.72 16.97 11.93
CA LEU A 458 16.58 16.67 10.79
C LEU A 458 18.05 16.99 11.08
N PHE A 459 18.36 18.05 11.83
CA PHE A 459 19.77 18.37 12.17
C PHE A 459 20.43 17.28 13.01
N LEU A 460 19.70 16.75 13.96
CA LEU A 460 20.19 15.67 14.81
C LEU A 460 20.31 14.36 14.02
N GLU A 461 19.33 14.08 13.19
CA GLU A 461 19.30 12.89 12.34
C GLU A 461 20.45 12.90 11.33
N LEU A 462 20.68 14.01 10.61
CA LEU A 462 21.82 14.15 9.68
C LEU A 462 23.17 13.98 10.37
N ARG A 463 23.31 14.48 11.60
CA ARG A 463 24.53 14.30 12.38
C ARG A 463 24.78 12.85 12.69
N GLU A 464 23.78 12.16 13.23
CA GLU A 464 23.90 10.75 13.59
C GLU A 464 23.99 9.82 12.38
N TYR A 465 23.25 10.15 11.29
CA TYR A 465 23.39 9.45 10.02
C TYR A 465 24.84 9.50 9.50
N LEU A 466 25.45 10.70 9.53
CA LEU A 466 26.86 10.84 9.13
C LEU A 466 27.79 9.98 9.99
N ASP A 467 27.55 9.97 11.30
CA ASP A 467 28.40 9.19 12.24
C ASP A 467 28.24 7.67 12.03
N ARG A 468 27.03 7.20 11.63
CA ARG A 468 26.74 5.78 11.34
C ARG A 468 27.19 5.35 9.95
N SER A 469 26.85 6.13 8.92
CA SER A 469 27.05 5.75 7.51
C SER A 469 28.39 6.18 6.93
N GLY A 470 28.95 7.28 7.44
CA GLY A 470 30.08 7.96 6.81
C GLY A 470 29.75 8.70 5.50
N ASP A 471 28.46 8.77 5.11
CA ASP A 471 27.99 9.37 3.85
C ASP A 471 27.98 10.89 3.91
N ARG A 472 29.14 11.47 3.65
CA ARG A 472 29.33 12.91 3.60
C ARG A 472 28.63 13.55 2.40
N GLU A 473 28.49 12.82 1.30
CA GLU A 473 27.89 13.34 0.07
C GLU A 473 26.42 13.68 0.28
N LEU A 474 25.64 12.76 0.84
CA LEU A 474 24.23 12.99 1.13
C LEU A 474 24.05 14.16 2.12
N VAL A 475 24.84 14.19 3.20
CA VAL A 475 24.73 15.22 4.23
C VAL A 475 25.10 16.62 3.67
N GLU A 476 26.11 16.73 2.83
CA GLU A 476 26.48 18.02 2.21
C GLU A 476 25.39 18.55 1.26
N ARG A 477 24.66 17.66 0.59
CA ARG A 477 23.49 18.04 -0.23
C ARG A 477 22.39 18.74 0.58
N PHE A 478 22.27 18.46 1.89
CA PHE A 478 21.32 19.12 2.78
C PHE A 478 21.72 20.54 3.19
N ARG A 479 22.96 20.97 2.94
CA ARG A 479 23.49 22.24 3.43
C ARG A 479 22.59 23.44 3.14
N ALA A 480 22.10 23.59 1.90
CA ALA A 480 21.24 24.71 1.52
C ALA A 480 19.90 24.67 2.28
N LYS A 481 19.29 23.48 2.41
CA LYS A 481 18.02 23.29 3.16
C LYS A 481 18.21 23.56 4.65
N ALA A 482 19.30 23.09 5.24
CA ALA A 482 19.62 23.34 6.63
C ALA A 482 19.75 24.84 6.94
N PHE A 483 20.44 25.60 6.08
CA PHE A 483 20.50 27.06 6.21
C PHE A 483 19.17 27.75 5.95
N GLY A 484 18.34 27.23 5.05
CA GLY A 484 16.97 27.71 4.82
C GLY A 484 16.13 27.58 6.10
N LEU A 485 16.13 26.38 6.70
CA LEU A 485 15.39 26.09 7.93
C LEU A 485 15.83 26.94 9.13
N LEU A 486 17.12 27.24 9.25
CA LEU A 486 17.62 28.12 10.32
C LEU A 486 17.23 29.60 10.15
N LYS A 487 16.79 30.02 8.97
CA LYS A 487 16.38 31.39 8.67
C LYS A 487 14.86 31.60 8.68
N SER A 488 14.11 30.51 8.48
CA SER A 488 12.64 30.51 8.52
C SER A 488 12.10 30.48 9.96
#